data_99870ed03580c2771b8de22d4473d7d7
#
_entry.id   99870ed03580c2771b8de22d4473d7d7
#
_cell.length_a   1.000
_cell.length_b   1.000
_cell.length_c   1.000
_cell.angle_alpha   90.00
_cell.angle_beta   90.00
_cell.angle_gamma   90.00
#
_symmetry.space_group_name_H-M   'P 1'
#
loop_
_entity.id
_entity.type
_entity.pdbx_description
1 polymer ?
#
loop_
_entity_poly.entity_id
_entity_poly.type
_entity_poly.pdbx_seq_one_letter_code
_entity_poly.pdbx_strand_id
1 'polypeptide(L)'
;MKAPVVRAAAIVVAVVALSLPLHGRSQPRTPDFERQAQDQAETDRTWREASAGHMQMEKITYRSRVGDLDIPAYVFQPLTLRGAKGHPALVWVHENIRGHLYNHYVPYIREATARGYVVIAPEYRGSVGYGKTFYDAIDYGGSEVDDVVTAVDVLRTEYAVVDPSRIGIIGWSHGGMIALLSVLRNETAFKAAVAMVPVTNLFQRLAWKGVERQRQAIDPANRYGGLPHEKPEVYKERSPLYQIDKLRIPLYVGITKNDQDVNIEEDMQLVDALRARKPLFAETMVYDNPLGGHSFDRRVDPRTWQPENTREQRDSWNRVWTFLDWNLDPFHDAATAVQPSATLQTRTPQR
;
A
#
# COMPACT_ATOMS: atom_id res chain seq x y z
N MET A 1 -73.77 38.11 51.55
CA MET A 1 -73.19 37.08 50.74
C MET A 1 -72.01 37.71 50.02
N LYS A 2 -70.81 37.41 50.46
CA LYS A 2 -69.53 37.92 49.85
C LYS A 2 -68.95 36.82 49.00
N ALA A 3 -68.69 37.09 47.71
CA ALA A 3 -68.04 36.17 46.78
C ALA A 3 -66.51 36.06 47.02
N PRO A 4 -65.90 34.87 46.86
CA PRO A 4 -64.47 34.76 47.08
C PRO A 4 -63.68 35.20 45.84
N VAL A 5 -62.62 36.00 46.16
CA VAL A 5 -61.63 36.43 45.18
C VAL A 5 -60.65 35.28 44.94
N VAL A 6 -60.61 34.75 43.70
CA VAL A 6 -59.59 33.79 43.26
C VAL A 6 -58.35 34.55 42.85
N ARG A 7 -57.22 34.35 43.55
CA ARG A 7 -55.91 34.86 43.18
C ARG A 7 -55.30 33.86 42.22
N ALA A 8 -55.06 34.26 40.96
CA ALA A 8 -54.24 33.53 39.98
C ALA A 8 -52.76 33.74 40.34
N ALA A 9 -52.08 32.58 40.60
CA ALA A 9 -50.65 32.56 40.75
C ALA A 9 -50.00 32.40 39.35
N ALA A 10 -49.25 33.39 38.91
CA ALA A 10 -48.46 33.30 37.68
C ALA A 10 -47.19 32.48 37.95
N ILE A 11 -47.07 31.31 37.31
CA ILE A 11 -45.86 30.51 37.31
C ILE A 11 -44.94 31.10 36.26
N VAL A 12 -43.85 31.74 36.69
CA VAL A 12 -42.74 32.15 35.79
C VAL A 12 -41.87 30.92 35.55
N VAL A 13 -41.95 30.33 34.38
CA VAL A 13 -40.99 29.30 33.94
C VAL A 13 -39.73 30.00 33.45
N ALA A 14 -38.68 29.97 34.25
CA ALA A 14 -37.35 30.41 33.84
C ALA A 14 -36.76 29.34 32.91
N VAL A 15 -36.69 29.61 31.60
CA VAL A 15 -35.94 28.80 30.64
C VAL A 15 -34.45 29.09 30.83
N VAL A 16 -33.74 28.23 31.56
CA VAL A 16 -32.28 28.24 31.61
C VAL A 16 -31.78 27.67 30.29
N ALA A 17 -31.38 28.54 29.37
CA ALA A 17 -30.64 28.15 28.19
C ALA A 17 -29.24 27.64 28.61
N LEU A 18 -29.07 26.32 28.75
CA LEU A 18 -27.75 25.71 28.84
C LEU A 18 -27.05 25.96 27.49
N SER A 19 -26.18 26.95 27.44
CA SER A 19 -25.20 27.09 26.39
C SER A 19 -24.14 25.98 26.56
N LEU A 20 -24.36 24.84 25.91
CA LEU A 20 -23.30 23.82 25.71
C LEU A 20 -22.17 24.52 24.95
N PRO A 21 -20.92 24.43 25.40
CA PRO A 21 -19.82 24.93 24.62
C PRO A 21 -19.81 24.17 23.31
N LEU A 22 -20.00 24.86 22.19
CA LEU A 22 -19.67 24.34 20.87
C LEU A 22 -18.20 23.88 20.96
N HIS A 23 -18.00 22.56 21.01
CA HIS A 23 -16.68 21.99 20.87
C HIS A 23 -16.09 22.56 19.58
N GLY A 24 -15.10 23.43 19.76
CA GLY A 24 -14.42 24.07 18.64
C GLY A 24 -13.99 23.00 17.66
N ARG A 25 -14.54 23.02 16.45
CA ARG A 25 -14.02 22.26 15.33
C ARG A 25 -12.57 22.68 15.20
N SER A 26 -11.64 21.79 15.59
CA SER A 26 -10.25 21.97 15.23
C SER A 26 -10.21 22.06 13.72
N GLN A 27 -9.86 23.23 13.20
CA GLN A 27 -9.60 23.37 11.76
C GLN A 27 -8.53 22.33 11.39
N PRO A 28 -8.66 21.65 10.25
CA PRO A 28 -7.60 20.75 9.79
C PRO A 28 -6.30 21.57 9.78
N ARG A 29 -5.30 21.11 10.55
CA ARG A 29 -4.00 21.79 10.58
C ARG A 29 -3.44 21.73 9.18
N THR A 30 -3.12 22.90 8.62
CA THR A 30 -2.35 22.98 7.37
C THR A 30 -1.06 22.17 7.56
N PRO A 31 -0.71 21.25 6.62
CA PRO A 31 0.52 20.49 6.72
C PRO A 31 1.72 21.44 6.81
N ASP A 32 2.64 21.14 7.72
CA ASP A 32 3.92 21.84 7.83
C ASP A 32 4.90 21.22 6.80
N PHE A 33 4.96 21.83 5.63
CA PHE A 33 5.77 21.32 4.53
C PHE A 33 7.28 21.46 4.78
N GLU A 34 7.71 22.46 5.58
CA GLU A 34 9.12 22.60 5.95
C GLU A 34 9.56 21.47 6.87
N ARG A 35 8.75 21.17 7.88
CA ARG A 35 8.98 20.03 8.75
C ARG A 35 8.97 18.70 7.99
N GLN A 36 8.00 18.49 7.11
CA GLN A 36 7.95 17.29 6.27
C GLN A 36 9.21 17.12 5.41
N ALA A 37 9.76 18.21 4.87
CA ALA A 37 11.02 18.16 4.12
C ALA A 37 12.22 17.81 5.02
N GLN A 38 12.25 18.29 6.25
CA GLN A 38 13.28 17.93 7.25
C GLN A 38 13.15 16.44 7.65
N ASP A 39 11.95 15.97 7.93
CA ASP A 39 11.67 14.56 8.26
C ASP A 39 12.05 13.64 7.09
N GLN A 40 11.82 14.09 5.84
CA GLN A 40 12.24 13.37 4.65
C GLN A 40 13.78 13.30 4.49
N ALA A 41 14.46 14.39 4.78
CA ALA A 41 15.95 14.41 4.78
C ALA A 41 16.53 13.47 5.85
N GLU A 42 15.89 13.37 7.01
CA GLU A 42 16.23 12.41 8.06
C GLU A 42 16.01 10.97 7.57
N THR A 43 14.87 10.71 6.93
CA THR A 43 14.56 9.41 6.32
C THR A 43 15.62 9.04 5.28
N ASP A 44 16.01 9.96 4.40
CA ASP A 44 17.07 9.76 3.40
C ASP A 44 18.40 9.39 4.05
N ARG A 45 18.75 10.05 5.17
CA ARG A 45 19.96 9.73 5.93
C ARG A 45 19.91 8.33 6.52
N THR A 46 18.81 8.00 7.17
CA THR A 46 18.59 6.68 7.76
C THR A 46 18.69 5.57 6.71
N TRP A 47 18.11 5.76 5.54
CA TRP A 47 18.21 4.79 4.44
C TRP A 47 19.66 4.63 3.94
N ARG A 48 20.43 5.73 3.80
CA ARG A 48 21.85 5.63 3.43
C ARG A 48 22.68 4.86 4.45
N GLU A 49 22.49 5.16 5.74
CA GLU A 49 23.16 4.45 6.85
C GLU A 49 22.75 2.97 6.88
N ALA A 50 21.47 2.68 6.76
CA ALA A 50 20.94 1.33 6.72
C ALA A 50 21.43 0.54 5.49
N SER A 51 21.70 1.17 4.38
CA SER A 51 22.18 0.51 3.17
C SER A 51 23.67 0.15 3.25
N ALA A 52 24.45 0.89 4.02
CA ALA A 52 25.92 0.73 4.08
C ALA A 52 26.31 -0.71 4.47
N GLY A 53 27.14 -1.34 3.62
CA GLY A 53 27.59 -2.71 3.83
C GLY A 53 26.56 -3.81 3.56
N HIS A 54 25.34 -3.46 3.17
CA HIS A 54 24.25 -4.40 2.88
C HIS A 54 23.77 -4.35 1.42
N MET A 55 23.66 -3.16 0.86
CA MET A 55 23.16 -2.93 -0.50
C MET A 55 23.66 -1.61 -1.04
N GLN A 56 23.70 -1.45 -2.36
CA GLN A 56 23.85 -0.15 -2.98
C GLN A 56 22.53 0.59 -2.91
N MET A 57 22.56 1.90 -2.70
CA MET A 57 21.37 2.75 -2.67
C MET A 57 21.65 4.03 -3.44
N GLU A 58 20.69 4.41 -4.26
CA GLU A 58 20.61 5.74 -4.86
C GLU A 58 19.19 6.31 -4.73
N LYS A 59 19.08 7.63 -4.77
CA LYS A 59 17.81 8.34 -4.87
C LYS A 59 17.78 9.03 -6.22
N ILE A 60 16.76 8.68 -7.01
CA ILE A 60 16.57 9.17 -8.37
C ILE A 60 15.29 9.99 -8.46
N THR A 61 15.09 10.61 -9.61
CA THR A 61 13.82 11.23 -9.98
C THR A 61 13.52 10.85 -11.43
N TYR A 62 12.31 10.43 -11.72
CA TYR A 62 11.87 10.13 -13.07
C TYR A 62 10.57 10.86 -13.41
N ARG A 63 10.33 11.11 -14.69
CA ARG A 63 9.10 11.74 -15.17
C ARG A 63 7.97 10.72 -15.23
N SER A 64 6.85 11.00 -14.53
CA SER A 64 5.64 10.19 -14.67
C SER A 64 5.11 10.22 -16.11
N ARG A 65 4.54 9.10 -16.56
CA ARG A 65 3.86 9.01 -17.86
C ARG A 65 2.61 9.88 -17.94
N VAL A 66 2.09 10.38 -16.80
CA VAL A 66 0.87 11.19 -16.71
C VAL A 66 1.08 12.40 -15.82
N GLY A 67 0.49 13.54 -16.22
CA GLY A 67 0.39 14.73 -15.39
C GLY A 67 1.68 15.54 -15.25
N ASP A 68 2.69 15.32 -16.10
CA ASP A 68 3.94 16.09 -16.16
C ASP A 68 4.59 16.32 -14.79
N LEU A 69 4.68 15.25 -13.97
CA LEU A 69 5.18 15.28 -12.60
C LEU A 69 6.46 14.46 -12.45
N ASP A 70 7.43 15.03 -11.77
CA ASP A 70 8.68 14.34 -11.40
C ASP A 70 8.46 13.52 -10.13
N ILE A 71 8.72 12.22 -10.20
CA ILE A 71 8.52 11.26 -9.12
C ILE A 71 9.88 10.89 -8.52
N PRO A 72 10.13 11.23 -7.24
CA PRO A 72 11.29 10.73 -6.52
C PRO A 72 11.17 9.22 -6.28
N ALA A 73 12.28 8.52 -6.29
CA ALA A 73 12.31 7.10 -5.94
C ALA A 73 13.66 6.71 -5.32
N TYR A 74 13.60 5.67 -4.51
CA TYR A 74 14.82 5.00 -4.06
C TYR A 74 15.06 3.77 -4.93
N VAL A 75 16.33 3.54 -5.29
CA VAL A 75 16.74 2.31 -5.95
C VAL A 75 17.78 1.61 -5.10
N PHE A 76 17.55 0.31 -4.87
CA PHE A 76 18.45 -0.54 -4.09
C PHE A 76 18.92 -1.69 -4.96
N GLN A 77 20.22 -1.98 -4.94
CA GLN A 77 20.81 -3.04 -5.72
C GLN A 77 21.69 -3.95 -4.81
N PRO A 78 21.82 -5.23 -5.14
CA PRO A 78 22.76 -6.12 -4.46
C PRO A 78 24.17 -5.55 -4.48
N LEU A 79 24.94 -5.69 -3.39
CA LEU A 79 26.36 -5.33 -3.37
C LEU A 79 27.17 -6.19 -4.35
N THR A 80 26.80 -7.45 -4.46
CA THR A 80 27.42 -8.39 -5.38
C THR A 80 26.38 -8.88 -6.39
N LEU A 81 26.59 -8.52 -7.64
CA LEU A 81 25.76 -8.98 -8.74
C LEU A 81 26.07 -10.47 -9.00
N ARG A 82 25.02 -11.27 -9.20
CA ARG A 82 25.14 -12.70 -9.47
C ARG A 82 24.95 -12.95 -10.97
N GLY A 83 25.95 -13.56 -11.59
CA GLY A 83 25.89 -13.95 -13.00
C GLY A 83 26.05 -12.79 -13.98
N ALA A 84 26.11 -13.13 -15.27
CA ALA A 84 26.26 -12.18 -16.37
C ALA A 84 24.92 -11.67 -16.93
N LYS A 85 23.80 -12.15 -16.41
CA LYS A 85 22.45 -11.83 -16.89
C LYS A 85 21.63 -11.16 -15.81
N GLY A 86 20.68 -10.34 -16.26
CA GLY A 86 19.87 -9.45 -15.46
C GLY A 86 19.25 -10.08 -14.21
N HIS A 87 19.20 -9.30 -13.18
CA HIS A 87 18.53 -9.61 -11.92
C HIS A 87 17.02 -9.38 -12.04
N PRO A 88 16.17 -10.13 -11.34
CA PRO A 88 14.77 -9.76 -11.21
C PRO A 88 14.65 -8.48 -10.39
N ALA A 89 13.56 -7.74 -10.58
CA ALA A 89 13.33 -6.51 -9.85
C ALA A 89 11.97 -6.50 -9.16
N LEU A 90 11.87 -5.69 -8.10
CA LEU A 90 10.63 -5.44 -7.37
C LEU A 90 10.34 -3.94 -7.36
N VAL A 91 9.11 -3.58 -7.75
CA VAL A 91 8.56 -2.27 -7.46
C VAL A 91 7.92 -2.34 -6.08
N TRP A 92 8.45 -1.56 -5.14
CA TRP A 92 8.07 -1.55 -3.73
C TRP A 92 7.17 -0.38 -3.41
N VAL A 93 5.90 -0.63 -3.13
CA VAL A 93 4.89 0.42 -2.99
C VAL A 93 4.51 0.60 -1.52
N HIS A 94 4.89 1.75 -0.95
CA HIS A 94 4.64 2.06 0.45
C HIS A 94 3.14 2.27 0.74
N GLU A 95 2.76 2.11 2.02
CA GLU A 95 1.42 2.38 2.49
C GLU A 95 1.13 3.88 2.65
N ASN A 96 -0.14 4.19 2.90
CA ASN A 96 -0.70 5.52 3.13
C ASN A 96 -0.67 6.46 1.92
N ILE A 97 -1.78 7.17 1.74
CA ILE A 97 -1.93 8.19 0.67
C ILE A 97 -1.04 9.43 0.88
N ARG A 98 -0.57 9.63 2.10
CA ARG A 98 0.35 10.68 2.54
C ARG A 98 1.53 10.04 3.26
N GLY A 99 2.02 8.94 2.71
CA GLY A 99 3.16 8.20 3.22
C GLY A 99 4.47 8.60 2.56
N HIS A 100 5.45 7.79 2.80
CA HIS A 100 6.77 7.77 2.17
C HIS A 100 7.37 6.37 2.37
N LEU A 101 8.55 6.11 1.83
CA LEU A 101 9.24 4.85 2.10
C LEU A 101 9.70 4.79 3.57
N TYR A 102 8.91 4.13 4.40
CA TYR A 102 9.14 4.05 5.84
C TYR A 102 10.36 3.18 6.19
N ASN A 103 11.08 3.57 7.24
CA ASN A 103 12.27 2.87 7.70
C ASN A 103 12.00 1.45 8.21
N HIS A 104 10.75 1.10 8.55
CA HIS A 104 10.41 -0.28 8.91
C HIS A 104 10.52 -1.27 7.74
N TYR A 105 10.65 -0.80 6.51
CA TYR A 105 10.96 -1.66 5.35
C TYR A 105 12.45 -2.03 5.24
N VAL A 106 13.35 -1.43 6.03
CA VAL A 106 14.80 -1.68 5.96
C VAL A 106 15.15 -3.17 5.96
N PRO A 107 14.70 -4.02 6.92
CA PRO A 107 15.10 -5.42 6.94
C PRO A 107 14.62 -6.18 5.70
N TYR A 108 13.47 -5.83 5.18
CA TYR A 108 12.85 -6.55 4.06
C TYR A 108 13.47 -6.15 2.71
N ILE A 109 13.84 -4.88 2.53
CA ILE A 109 14.57 -4.45 1.34
C ILE A 109 16.01 -4.97 1.35
N ARG A 110 16.66 -5.06 2.54
CA ARG A 110 17.95 -5.76 2.69
C ARG A 110 17.83 -7.24 2.30
N GLU A 111 16.77 -7.92 2.75
CA GLU A 111 16.51 -9.31 2.39
C GLU A 111 16.26 -9.46 0.89
N ALA A 112 15.47 -8.58 0.27
CA ALA A 112 15.24 -8.58 -1.18
C ALA A 112 16.55 -8.47 -1.95
N THR A 113 17.41 -7.51 -1.60
CA THR A 113 18.71 -7.33 -2.28
C THR A 113 19.68 -8.48 -2.00
N ALA A 114 19.67 -9.06 -0.78
CA ALA A 114 20.45 -10.25 -0.46
C ALA A 114 20.00 -11.47 -1.27
N ARG A 115 18.72 -11.58 -1.62
CA ARG A 115 18.18 -12.59 -2.54
C ARG A 115 18.53 -12.34 -4.00
N GLY A 116 19.03 -11.15 -4.34
CA GLY A 116 19.42 -10.78 -5.70
C GLY A 116 18.39 -9.92 -6.43
N TYR A 117 17.36 -9.42 -5.79
CA TYR A 117 16.44 -8.45 -6.39
C TYR A 117 17.07 -7.06 -6.48
N VAL A 118 16.82 -6.37 -7.59
CA VAL A 118 16.88 -4.91 -7.63
C VAL A 118 15.54 -4.37 -7.16
N VAL A 119 15.53 -3.38 -6.28
CA VAL A 119 14.30 -2.79 -5.75
C VAL A 119 14.21 -1.34 -6.16
N ILE A 120 13.07 -0.92 -6.73
CA ILE A 120 12.73 0.49 -6.91
C ILE A 120 11.51 0.80 -6.04
N ALA A 121 11.62 1.85 -5.23
CA ALA A 121 10.55 2.29 -4.32
C ALA A 121 10.14 3.73 -4.69
N PRO A 122 9.09 3.89 -5.52
CA PRO A 122 8.56 5.21 -5.87
C PRO A 122 7.92 5.92 -4.69
N GLU A 123 8.24 7.18 -4.52
CA GLU A 123 7.50 8.15 -3.74
C GLU A 123 6.40 8.72 -4.65
N TYR A 124 5.32 7.95 -4.85
CA TYR A 124 4.26 8.34 -5.79
C TYR A 124 3.58 9.65 -5.39
N ARG A 125 2.92 10.33 -6.33
CA ARG A 125 2.23 11.60 -6.07
C ARG A 125 1.39 11.56 -4.81
N GLY A 126 1.46 12.62 -4.01
CA GLY A 126 0.81 12.69 -2.70
C GLY A 126 1.71 12.31 -1.54
N SER A 127 2.87 11.68 -1.77
CA SER A 127 3.85 11.40 -0.71
C SER A 127 4.32 12.68 -0.02
N VAL A 128 4.65 12.56 1.27
CA VAL A 128 5.09 13.69 2.09
C VAL A 128 6.57 14.01 1.87
N GLY A 129 6.98 15.24 2.23
CA GLY A 129 8.39 15.66 2.16
C GLY A 129 8.81 16.35 0.86
N TYR A 130 7.95 16.38 -0.16
CA TYR A 130 8.21 16.94 -1.49
C TYR A 130 7.44 18.23 -1.79
N GLY A 131 6.95 18.90 -0.74
CA GLY A 131 6.26 20.18 -0.83
C GLY A 131 4.78 20.09 -1.22
N LYS A 132 4.12 21.26 -1.17
CA LYS A 132 2.65 21.37 -1.31
C LYS A 132 2.14 20.85 -2.65
N THR A 133 2.78 21.23 -3.75
CA THR A 133 2.33 20.83 -5.11
C THR A 133 2.32 19.32 -5.28
N PHE A 134 3.37 18.65 -4.81
CA PHE A 134 3.47 17.20 -4.85
C PHE A 134 2.46 16.52 -3.92
N TYR A 135 2.31 17.06 -2.72
CA TYR A 135 1.32 16.62 -1.74
C TYR A 135 -0.10 16.71 -2.28
N ASP A 136 -0.46 17.82 -2.93
CA ASP A 136 -1.80 18.04 -3.48
C ASP A 136 -2.07 17.26 -4.79
N ALA A 137 -1.03 16.68 -5.39
CA ALA A 137 -1.14 15.93 -6.63
C ALA A 137 -1.75 14.52 -6.47
N ILE A 138 -2.04 14.06 -5.23
CA ILE A 138 -2.69 12.76 -4.99
C ILE A 138 -3.96 12.60 -5.82
N ASP A 139 -4.18 11.42 -6.36
CA ASP A 139 -5.36 11.06 -7.14
C ASP A 139 -5.79 9.63 -6.80
N TYR A 140 -6.33 9.44 -5.64
CA TYR A 140 -6.58 8.20 -4.89
C TYR A 140 -7.09 7.04 -5.78
N GLY A 141 -6.23 6.07 -6.10
CA GLY A 141 -6.51 4.95 -7.03
C GLY A 141 -6.54 5.37 -8.51
N GLY A 142 -6.01 6.57 -8.81
CA GLY A 142 -5.89 7.13 -10.15
C GLY A 142 -4.44 7.21 -10.63
N SER A 143 -3.95 8.41 -10.83
CA SER A 143 -2.66 8.68 -11.48
C SER A 143 -1.43 8.23 -10.67
N GLU A 144 -1.53 8.00 -9.35
CA GLU A 144 -0.43 7.39 -8.59
C GLU A 144 -0.14 5.95 -9.03
N VAL A 145 -1.13 5.26 -9.62
CA VAL A 145 -0.91 3.95 -10.24
C VAL A 145 0.01 4.08 -11.45
N ASP A 146 -0.15 5.13 -12.25
CA ASP A 146 0.71 5.42 -13.39
C ASP A 146 2.12 5.80 -12.97
N ASP A 147 2.28 6.53 -11.86
CA ASP A 147 3.60 6.83 -11.30
C ASP A 147 4.37 5.56 -10.99
N VAL A 148 3.71 4.60 -10.33
CA VAL A 148 4.28 3.31 -9.95
C VAL A 148 4.56 2.44 -11.18
N VAL A 149 3.67 2.40 -12.15
CA VAL A 149 3.89 1.65 -13.40
C VAL A 149 5.02 2.25 -14.23
N THR A 150 5.21 3.58 -14.20
CA THR A 150 6.35 4.24 -14.87
C THR A 150 7.71 3.77 -14.32
N ALA A 151 7.79 3.40 -13.04
CA ALA A 151 9.01 2.84 -12.46
C ALA A 151 9.47 1.54 -13.16
N VAL A 152 8.56 0.80 -13.79
CA VAL A 152 8.91 -0.37 -14.60
C VAL A 152 9.68 0.04 -15.87
N ASP A 153 9.27 1.14 -16.50
CA ASP A 153 9.97 1.66 -17.68
C ASP A 153 11.38 2.14 -17.31
N VAL A 154 11.53 2.80 -16.15
CA VAL A 154 12.84 3.20 -15.61
C VAL A 154 13.73 1.98 -15.38
N LEU A 155 13.23 0.93 -14.72
CA LEU A 155 13.98 -0.31 -14.51
C LEU A 155 14.43 -0.93 -15.83
N ARG A 156 13.57 -0.93 -16.86
CA ARG A 156 13.84 -1.53 -18.17
C ARG A 156 14.85 -0.75 -19.01
N THR A 157 14.86 0.57 -18.88
CA THR A 157 15.65 1.44 -19.76
C THR A 157 16.93 1.93 -19.13
N GLU A 158 16.97 2.10 -17.81
CA GLU A 158 18.10 2.74 -17.12
C GLU A 158 18.94 1.76 -16.30
N TYR A 159 18.41 0.56 -16.00
CA TYR A 159 19.10 -0.44 -15.18
C TYR A 159 19.43 -1.70 -15.98
N ALA A 160 20.55 -1.68 -16.73
CA ALA A 160 21.00 -2.82 -17.54
C ALA A 160 21.22 -4.12 -16.74
N VAL A 161 21.35 -4.02 -15.42
CA VAL A 161 21.43 -5.15 -14.49
C VAL A 161 20.09 -5.86 -14.32
N VAL A 162 18.98 -5.22 -14.65
CA VAL A 162 17.62 -5.79 -14.49
C VAL A 162 17.23 -6.64 -15.70
N ASP A 163 16.65 -7.80 -15.44
CA ASP A 163 15.94 -8.57 -16.46
C ASP A 163 14.52 -7.98 -16.66
N PRO A 164 14.23 -7.36 -17.80
CA PRO A 164 12.96 -6.70 -18.04
C PRO A 164 11.73 -7.63 -18.05
N SER A 165 11.97 -8.95 -18.16
CA SER A 165 10.89 -9.95 -18.14
C SER A 165 10.56 -10.47 -16.73
N ARG A 166 11.34 -10.11 -15.72
CA ARG A 166 11.24 -10.60 -14.34
C ARG A 166 11.07 -9.46 -13.34
N ILE A 167 10.06 -8.61 -13.56
CA ILE A 167 9.72 -7.50 -12.67
C ILE A 167 8.44 -7.86 -11.92
N GLY A 168 8.49 -7.82 -10.60
CA GLY A 168 7.34 -7.98 -9.70
C GLY A 168 6.96 -6.67 -9.04
N ILE A 169 5.81 -6.69 -8.34
CA ILE A 169 5.34 -5.57 -7.52
C ILE A 169 4.88 -6.08 -6.17
N ILE A 170 5.18 -5.32 -5.12
CA ILE A 170 4.70 -5.59 -3.77
C ILE A 170 4.24 -4.29 -3.12
N GLY A 171 3.10 -4.33 -2.41
CA GLY A 171 2.57 -3.15 -1.73
C GLY A 171 1.65 -3.47 -0.56
N TRP A 172 1.50 -2.50 0.34
CA TRP A 172 0.70 -2.60 1.56
C TRP A 172 -0.40 -1.56 1.61
N SER A 173 -1.57 -1.91 2.16
CA SER A 173 -2.65 -0.96 2.38
C SER A 173 -3.03 -0.19 1.11
N HIS A 174 -2.88 1.13 1.08
CA HIS A 174 -3.01 1.93 -0.13
C HIS A 174 -2.01 1.51 -1.22
N GLY A 175 -0.75 1.22 -0.86
CA GLY A 175 0.24 0.65 -1.79
C GLY A 175 -0.17 -0.73 -2.30
N GLY A 176 -0.88 -1.53 -1.49
CA GLY A 176 -1.49 -2.79 -1.92
C GLY A 176 -2.60 -2.58 -2.96
N MET A 177 -3.41 -1.54 -2.79
CA MET A 177 -4.39 -1.13 -3.82
C MET A 177 -3.69 -0.73 -5.12
N ILE A 178 -2.64 0.09 -5.03
CA ILE A 178 -1.86 0.50 -6.20
C ILE A 178 -1.25 -0.73 -6.88
N ALA A 179 -0.68 -1.67 -6.13
CA ALA A 179 -0.11 -2.91 -6.68
C ALA A 179 -1.18 -3.72 -7.44
N LEU A 180 -2.36 -3.90 -6.85
CA LEU A 180 -3.49 -4.57 -7.50
C LEU A 180 -3.93 -3.84 -8.77
N LEU A 181 -4.19 -2.53 -8.71
CA LEU A 181 -4.62 -1.74 -9.85
C LEU A 181 -3.56 -1.72 -10.96
N SER A 182 -2.27 -1.71 -10.60
CA SER A 182 -1.17 -1.75 -11.56
C SER A 182 -1.23 -3.01 -12.42
N VAL A 183 -1.43 -4.18 -11.83
CA VAL A 183 -1.45 -5.45 -12.57
C VAL A 183 -2.80 -5.71 -13.26
N LEU A 184 -3.89 -5.14 -12.75
CA LEU A 184 -5.21 -5.26 -13.36
C LEU A 184 -5.42 -4.32 -14.55
N ARG A 185 -4.61 -3.25 -14.66
CA ARG A 185 -4.69 -2.26 -15.74
C ARG A 185 -3.56 -2.39 -16.77
N ASN A 186 -2.44 -3.06 -16.39
CA ASN A 186 -1.24 -3.15 -17.22
C ASN A 186 -0.74 -4.60 -17.28
N GLU A 187 -1.35 -5.42 -18.13
CA GLU A 187 -1.16 -6.88 -18.21
C GLU A 187 0.29 -7.32 -18.42
N THR A 188 1.13 -6.51 -19.07
CA THR A 188 2.51 -6.85 -19.44
C THR A 188 3.58 -6.16 -18.59
N ALA A 189 3.18 -5.32 -17.65
CA ALA A 189 4.14 -4.56 -16.85
C ALA A 189 4.87 -5.46 -15.84
N PHE A 190 4.16 -6.43 -15.25
CA PHE A 190 4.66 -7.25 -14.15
C PHE A 190 4.53 -8.74 -14.42
N LYS A 191 5.42 -9.52 -13.80
CA LYS A 191 5.43 -10.99 -13.85
C LYS A 191 4.70 -11.62 -12.67
N ALA A 192 4.71 -10.97 -11.51
CA ALA A 192 4.04 -11.40 -10.28
C ALA A 192 3.70 -10.20 -9.40
N ALA A 193 2.69 -10.34 -8.54
CA ALA A 193 2.27 -9.29 -7.63
C ALA A 193 2.00 -9.82 -6.21
N VAL A 194 2.31 -8.99 -5.21
CA VAL A 194 1.98 -9.22 -3.81
C VAL A 194 1.22 -8.01 -3.28
N ALA A 195 0.05 -8.23 -2.69
CA ALA A 195 -0.75 -7.20 -2.05
C ALA A 195 -1.06 -7.60 -0.61
N MET A 196 -0.55 -6.82 0.34
CA MET A 196 -0.73 -7.06 1.77
C MET A 196 -1.71 -6.06 2.35
N VAL A 197 -2.72 -6.57 3.06
CA VAL A 197 -3.79 -5.78 3.70
C VAL A 197 -4.30 -4.63 2.80
N PRO A 198 -4.62 -4.92 1.52
CA PRO A 198 -4.86 -3.89 0.51
C PRO A 198 -6.20 -3.19 0.69
N VAL A 199 -6.35 -1.96 0.22
CA VAL A 199 -7.67 -1.35 0.00
C VAL A 199 -8.26 -1.96 -1.27
N THR A 200 -9.46 -2.54 -1.18
CA THR A 200 -10.01 -3.38 -2.26
C THR A 200 -11.34 -2.90 -2.83
N ASN A 201 -12.17 -2.23 -2.01
CA ASN A 201 -13.51 -1.79 -2.37
C ASN A 201 -13.83 -0.42 -1.77
N LEU A 202 -13.79 0.62 -2.58
CA LEU A 202 -14.00 2.01 -2.12
C LEU A 202 -15.43 2.29 -1.67
N PHE A 203 -16.43 1.55 -2.15
CA PHE A 203 -17.80 1.68 -1.65
C PHE A 203 -17.88 1.21 -0.19
N GLN A 204 -17.36 0.01 0.10
CA GLN A 204 -17.33 -0.54 1.45
C GLN A 204 -16.47 0.33 2.38
N ARG A 205 -15.31 0.78 1.89
CA ARG A 205 -14.40 1.64 2.65
C ARG A 205 -15.06 2.93 3.11
N LEU A 206 -15.81 3.62 2.22
CA LEU A 206 -16.51 4.84 2.59
C LEU A 206 -17.66 4.58 3.57
N ALA A 207 -18.41 3.50 3.38
CA ALA A 207 -19.48 3.12 4.28
C ALA A 207 -18.94 2.84 5.70
N TRP A 208 -17.85 2.11 5.81
CA TRP A 208 -17.25 1.75 7.08
C TRP A 208 -16.54 2.92 7.78
N LYS A 209 -15.76 3.72 7.05
CA LYS A 209 -15.02 4.88 7.63
C LYS A 209 -15.92 6.06 8.00
N GLY A 210 -17.21 6.03 7.60
CA GLY A 210 -18.22 6.98 8.03
C GLY A 210 -18.13 8.37 7.40
N VAL A 211 -18.89 9.30 7.99
CA VAL A 211 -19.17 10.64 7.42
C VAL A 211 -17.91 11.45 7.13
N GLU A 212 -16.89 11.37 7.96
CA GLU A 212 -15.65 12.13 7.75
C GLU A 212 -14.91 11.67 6.48
N ARG A 213 -14.84 10.37 6.25
CA ARG A 213 -14.24 9.84 5.01
C ARG A 213 -15.09 10.18 3.79
N GLN A 214 -16.41 10.21 3.93
CA GLN A 214 -17.32 10.64 2.86
C GLN A 214 -17.09 12.11 2.49
N ARG A 215 -16.89 12.98 3.49
CA ARG A 215 -16.50 14.39 3.25
C ARG A 215 -15.17 14.50 2.52
N GLN A 216 -14.18 13.72 2.94
CA GLN A 216 -12.88 13.68 2.26
C GLN A 216 -13.01 13.19 0.81
N ALA A 217 -13.94 12.30 0.52
CA ALA A 217 -14.16 11.80 -0.83
C ALA A 217 -14.69 12.88 -1.80
N ILE A 218 -15.46 13.85 -1.31
CA ILE A 218 -15.92 15.00 -2.11
C ILE A 218 -14.91 16.14 -2.15
N ASP A 219 -13.85 16.07 -1.32
CA ASP A 219 -12.75 17.03 -1.38
C ASP A 219 -12.07 16.93 -2.76
N PRO A 220 -11.94 18.04 -3.49
CA PRO A 220 -11.24 18.06 -4.78
C PRO A 220 -9.84 17.46 -4.74
N ALA A 221 -9.16 17.53 -3.57
CA ALA A 221 -7.84 16.95 -3.37
C ALA A 221 -7.82 15.42 -3.53
N ASN A 222 -8.91 14.70 -3.24
CA ASN A 222 -8.99 13.24 -3.41
C ASN A 222 -9.45 12.80 -4.81
N ARG A 223 -9.94 13.72 -5.62
CA ARG A 223 -10.26 13.54 -7.04
C ARG A 223 -11.26 12.44 -7.39
N TYR A 224 -12.13 12.07 -6.47
CA TYR A 224 -13.28 11.22 -6.81
C TYR A 224 -14.36 11.99 -7.56
N GLY A 225 -14.43 13.31 -7.36
CA GLY A 225 -15.37 14.21 -8.01
C GLY A 225 -16.80 14.14 -7.47
N GLY A 226 -17.05 13.37 -6.40
CA GLY A 226 -18.36 13.23 -5.76
C GLY A 226 -18.48 11.96 -4.94
N LEU A 227 -19.64 11.76 -4.32
CA LEU A 227 -19.97 10.55 -3.56
C LEU A 227 -20.23 9.33 -4.46
N PRO A 228 -20.22 8.10 -3.91
CA PRO A 228 -20.40 6.87 -4.69
C PRO A 228 -21.66 6.83 -5.55
N HIS A 229 -22.77 7.40 -5.06
CA HIS A 229 -24.03 7.45 -5.82
C HIS A 229 -24.03 8.50 -6.95
N GLU A 230 -23.14 9.49 -6.88
CA GLU A 230 -22.96 10.53 -7.90
C GLU A 230 -21.92 10.12 -8.96
N LYS A 231 -20.91 9.34 -8.56
CA LYS A 231 -19.78 8.94 -9.40
C LYS A 231 -19.48 7.43 -9.30
N PRO A 232 -20.47 6.54 -9.47
CA PRO A 232 -20.29 5.11 -9.22
C PRO A 232 -19.19 4.48 -10.09
N GLU A 233 -18.99 4.97 -11.30
CA GLU A 233 -18.00 4.41 -12.23
C GLU A 233 -16.56 4.71 -11.76
N VAL A 234 -16.30 5.90 -11.19
CA VAL A 234 -15.00 6.24 -10.61
C VAL A 234 -14.67 5.30 -9.44
N TYR A 235 -15.65 5.02 -8.58
CA TYR A 235 -15.46 4.10 -7.46
C TYR A 235 -15.23 2.66 -7.91
N LYS A 236 -15.94 2.17 -8.92
CA LYS A 236 -15.72 0.85 -9.52
C LYS A 236 -14.33 0.78 -10.17
N GLU A 237 -13.98 1.77 -10.96
CA GLU A 237 -12.69 1.83 -11.65
C GLU A 237 -11.52 1.81 -10.66
N ARG A 238 -11.66 2.51 -9.52
CA ARG A 238 -10.61 2.63 -8.50
C ARG A 238 -10.66 1.54 -7.43
N SER A 239 -11.55 0.57 -7.55
CA SER A 239 -11.66 -0.57 -6.63
C SER A 239 -11.17 -1.85 -7.31
N PRO A 240 -10.08 -2.46 -6.83
CA PRO A 240 -9.54 -3.71 -7.37
C PRO A 240 -10.58 -4.83 -7.49
N LEU A 241 -11.48 -4.95 -6.51
CA LEU A 241 -12.54 -5.96 -6.49
C LEU A 241 -13.33 -6.06 -7.81
N TYR A 242 -13.66 -4.91 -8.41
CA TYR A 242 -14.47 -4.89 -9.63
C TYR A 242 -13.68 -5.16 -10.91
N GLN A 243 -12.35 -5.29 -10.81
CA GLN A 243 -11.46 -5.49 -11.94
C GLN A 243 -10.76 -6.86 -11.97
N ILE A 244 -11.00 -7.73 -10.99
CA ILE A 244 -10.25 -8.99 -10.83
C ILE A 244 -10.33 -9.91 -12.06
N ASP A 245 -11.35 -9.78 -12.91
CA ASP A 245 -11.43 -10.57 -14.16
C ASP A 245 -10.30 -10.29 -15.13
N LYS A 246 -9.65 -9.13 -14.98
CA LYS A 246 -8.48 -8.73 -15.77
C LYS A 246 -7.17 -9.38 -15.29
N LEU A 247 -7.16 -10.05 -14.13
CA LEU A 247 -5.95 -10.71 -13.60
C LEU A 247 -5.46 -11.79 -14.57
N ARG A 248 -4.16 -11.71 -14.95
CA ARG A 248 -3.49 -12.64 -15.90
C ARG A 248 -2.15 -13.16 -15.39
N ILE A 249 -1.68 -12.69 -14.24
CA ILE A 249 -0.39 -13.04 -13.66
C ILE A 249 -0.58 -13.60 -12.25
N PRO A 250 0.39 -14.34 -11.70
CA PRO A 250 0.38 -14.77 -10.31
C PRO A 250 0.23 -13.60 -9.35
N LEU A 251 -0.69 -13.74 -8.39
CA LEU A 251 -1.00 -12.76 -7.36
C LEU A 251 -1.06 -13.44 -5.98
N TYR A 252 -0.32 -12.90 -5.01
CA TYR A 252 -0.47 -13.25 -3.60
C TYR A 252 -1.19 -12.13 -2.86
N VAL A 253 -2.21 -12.48 -2.06
CA VAL A 253 -2.92 -11.54 -1.18
C VAL A 253 -2.89 -12.05 0.25
N GLY A 254 -2.31 -11.26 1.16
CA GLY A 254 -2.29 -11.51 2.59
C GLY A 254 -3.15 -10.49 3.34
N ILE A 255 -4.09 -10.95 4.17
CA ILE A 255 -4.96 -10.10 4.98
C ILE A 255 -5.05 -10.58 6.43
N THR A 256 -5.60 -9.77 7.32
CA THR A 256 -5.80 -10.11 8.72
C THR A 256 -7.19 -9.72 9.19
N LYS A 257 -7.82 -10.59 10.03
CA LYS A 257 -9.18 -10.36 10.51
C LYS A 257 -9.30 -9.24 11.54
N ASN A 258 -8.23 -8.92 12.25
CA ASN A 258 -8.21 -7.85 13.26
C ASN A 258 -7.68 -6.51 12.72
N ASP A 259 -7.75 -6.31 11.40
CA ASP A 259 -7.40 -5.05 10.77
C ASP A 259 -8.36 -3.93 11.19
N GLN A 260 -7.79 -2.81 11.66
CA GLN A 260 -8.55 -1.62 12.07
C GLN A 260 -8.47 -0.49 11.03
N ASP A 261 -7.67 -0.66 9.98
CA ASP A 261 -7.49 0.32 8.92
C ASP A 261 -8.20 -0.05 7.62
N VAL A 262 -8.16 -1.33 7.24
CA VAL A 262 -8.96 -1.90 6.17
C VAL A 262 -9.94 -2.90 6.77
N ASN A 263 -11.22 -2.73 6.48
CA ASN A 263 -12.26 -3.58 7.06
C ASN A 263 -12.16 -5.00 6.50
N ILE A 264 -12.26 -6.00 7.39
CA ILE A 264 -12.20 -7.41 6.99
C ILE A 264 -13.28 -7.79 5.97
N GLU A 265 -14.47 -7.22 6.04
CA GLU A 265 -15.52 -7.49 5.05
C GLU A 265 -15.16 -6.93 3.67
N GLU A 266 -14.40 -5.81 3.62
CA GLU A 266 -13.86 -5.27 2.37
C GLU A 266 -12.87 -6.25 1.75
N ASP A 267 -11.93 -6.75 2.53
CA ASP A 267 -10.88 -7.66 2.07
C ASP A 267 -11.41 -9.06 1.76
N MET A 268 -12.35 -9.59 2.55
CA MET A 268 -12.94 -10.89 2.28
C MET A 268 -13.73 -10.93 0.98
N GLN A 269 -14.37 -9.83 0.56
CA GLN A 269 -15.00 -9.75 -0.77
C GLN A 269 -13.98 -10.00 -1.88
N LEU A 270 -12.77 -9.43 -1.79
CA LEU A 270 -11.70 -9.68 -2.77
C LEU A 270 -11.20 -11.12 -2.69
N VAL A 271 -10.91 -11.63 -1.49
CA VAL A 271 -10.40 -12.99 -1.27
C VAL A 271 -11.37 -14.03 -1.82
N ASP A 272 -12.66 -13.92 -1.51
CA ASP A 272 -13.68 -14.87 -1.97
C ASP A 272 -13.87 -14.78 -3.49
N ALA A 273 -13.85 -13.59 -4.05
CA ALA A 273 -13.94 -13.39 -5.49
C ALA A 273 -12.71 -13.96 -6.22
N LEU A 274 -11.49 -13.79 -5.70
CA LEU A 274 -10.27 -14.37 -6.26
C LEU A 274 -10.30 -15.91 -6.19
N ARG A 275 -10.68 -16.48 -5.06
CA ARG A 275 -10.82 -17.94 -4.90
C ARG A 275 -11.83 -18.56 -5.86
N ALA A 276 -12.95 -17.87 -6.05
CA ALA A 276 -14.03 -18.35 -6.93
C ALA A 276 -13.70 -18.18 -8.42
N ARG A 277 -13.05 -17.07 -8.82
CA ARG A 277 -12.95 -16.65 -10.22
C ARG A 277 -11.53 -16.75 -10.78
N LYS A 278 -10.51 -16.76 -9.93
CA LYS A 278 -9.09 -16.73 -10.32
C LYS A 278 -8.21 -17.75 -9.57
N PRO A 279 -8.69 -18.98 -9.29
CA PRO A 279 -7.97 -19.94 -8.45
C PRO A 279 -6.60 -20.39 -9.03
N LEU A 280 -6.38 -20.22 -10.33
CA LEU A 280 -5.10 -20.56 -10.99
C LEU A 280 -4.07 -19.41 -10.93
N PHE A 281 -4.51 -18.20 -10.58
CA PHE A 281 -3.65 -17.02 -10.56
C PHE A 281 -3.44 -16.50 -9.13
N ALA A 282 -4.37 -16.71 -8.23
CA ALA A 282 -4.34 -16.07 -6.91
C ALA A 282 -4.11 -17.07 -5.78
N GLU A 283 -3.10 -16.77 -4.97
CA GLU A 283 -2.91 -17.35 -3.64
C GLU A 283 -3.39 -16.35 -2.59
N THR A 284 -4.13 -16.81 -1.60
CA THR A 284 -4.68 -15.94 -0.55
C THR A 284 -4.42 -16.50 0.83
N MET A 285 -4.00 -15.65 1.76
CA MET A 285 -3.82 -15.99 3.17
C MET A 285 -4.60 -15.04 4.07
N VAL A 286 -5.34 -15.59 5.00
CA VAL A 286 -6.12 -14.85 6.01
C VAL A 286 -5.58 -15.21 7.39
N TYR A 287 -4.98 -14.23 8.07
CA TYR A 287 -4.50 -14.37 9.44
C TYR A 287 -5.60 -14.01 10.42
N ASP A 288 -5.78 -14.83 11.47
CA ASP A 288 -6.91 -14.66 12.39
C ASP A 288 -6.78 -13.43 13.27
N ASN A 289 -5.68 -13.34 14.05
CA ASN A 289 -5.50 -12.27 15.03
C ASN A 289 -4.01 -12.02 15.31
N PRO A 290 -3.21 -11.68 14.30
CA PRO A 290 -1.80 -11.42 14.50
C PRO A 290 -1.57 -10.15 15.32
N LEU A 291 -0.52 -10.13 16.13
CA LEU A 291 -0.11 -8.94 16.86
C LEU A 291 0.21 -7.80 15.88
N GLY A 292 -0.44 -6.66 16.04
CA GLY A 292 -0.26 -5.48 15.19
C GLY A 292 -1.31 -5.32 14.10
N GLY A 293 -2.21 -6.30 13.89
CA GLY A 293 -3.33 -6.16 12.93
C GLY A 293 -2.84 -5.70 11.56
N HIS A 294 -3.28 -4.54 11.12
CA HIS A 294 -2.92 -3.96 9.82
C HIS A 294 -1.41 -3.92 9.51
N SER A 295 -0.56 -3.81 10.52
CA SER A 295 0.90 -3.73 10.35
C SER A 295 1.66 -4.98 10.81
N PHE A 296 0.98 -6.10 11.02
CA PHE A 296 1.53 -7.30 11.67
C PHE A 296 2.81 -7.83 11.02
N ASP A 297 2.91 -7.75 9.70
CA ASP A 297 3.99 -8.30 8.89
C ASP A 297 5.22 -7.40 8.77
N ARG A 298 5.11 -6.11 9.12
CA ARG A 298 6.20 -5.13 9.00
C ARG A 298 6.58 -4.44 10.30
N ARG A 299 6.25 -5.05 11.45
CA ARG A 299 6.64 -4.55 12.76
C ARG A 299 8.12 -4.82 13.01
N VAL A 300 8.83 -3.76 13.41
CA VAL A 300 10.27 -3.79 13.68
C VAL A 300 10.58 -3.05 14.98
N ASP A 301 11.69 -3.40 15.63
CA ASP A 301 12.28 -2.56 16.67
C ASP A 301 12.80 -1.26 16.03
N PRO A 302 12.32 -0.08 16.42
CA PRO A 302 12.68 1.18 15.78
C PRO A 302 14.13 1.61 15.98
N ARG A 303 14.88 0.98 16.89
CA ARG A 303 16.29 1.27 17.14
C ARG A 303 17.23 0.40 16.31
N THR A 304 16.82 -0.84 16.08
CA THR A 304 17.69 -1.85 15.43
C THR A 304 17.22 -2.22 14.04
N TRP A 305 16.01 -1.85 13.66
CA TRP A 305 15.31 -2.27 12.45
C TRP A 305 15.15 -3.78 12.32
N GLN A 306 15.27 -4.52 13.45
CA GLN A 306 15.06 -5.96 13.45
C GLN A 306 13.55 -6.27 13.48
N PRO A 307 13.06 -7.21 12.67
CA PRO A 307 11.68 -7.67 12.74
C PRO A 307 11.36 -8.21 14.14
N GLU A 308 10.15 -7.97 14.64
CA GLU A 308 9.69 -8.54 15.92
C GLU A 308 9.64 -10.08 15.90
N ASN A 309 9.62 -10.67 14.71
CA ASN A 309 9.67 -12.11 14.50
C ASN A 309 8.55 -12.88 15.20
N THR A 310 7.34 -12.31 15.24
CA THR A 310 6.17 -13.10 15.65
C THR A 310 5.98 -14.29 14.71
N ARG A 311 5.24 -15.30 15.14
CA ARG A 311 4.96 -16.49 14.32
C ARG A 311 4.31 -16.11 12.99
N GLU A 312 3.30 -15.25 13.05
CA GLU A 312 2.52 -14.80 11.89
C GLU A 312 3.36 -13.91 10.97
N GLN A 313 4.21 -13.04 11.52
CA GLN A 313 5.12 -12.22 10.73
C GLN A 313 6.12 -13.09 9.94
N ARG A 314 6.74 -14.08 10.59
CA ARG A 314 7.64 -15.02 9.90
C ARG A 314 6.93 -15.86 8.86
N ASP A 315 5.73 -16.39 9.17
CA ASP A 315 4.93 -17.15 8.19
C ASP A 315 4.58 -16.29 6.97
N SER A 316 4.17 -15.04 7.20
CA SER A 316 3.83 -14.09 6.13
C SER A 316 5.01 -13.85 5.20
N TRP A 317 6.18 -13.48 5.73
CA TRP A 317 7.34 -13.22 4.90
C TRP A 317 7.90 -14.49 4.22
N ASN A 318 7.84 -15.64 4.88
CA ASN A 318 8.22 -16.91 4.23
C ASN A 318 7.32 -17.21 3.03
N ARG A 319 6.01 -16.95 3.12
CA ARG A 319 5.10 -17.11 1.98
C ARG A 319 5.37 -16.10 0.89
N VAL A 320 5.55 -14.83 1.24
CA VAL A 320 5.85 -13.74 0.30
C VAL A 320 7.14 -14.06 -0.48
N TRP A 321 8.23 -14.42 0.22
CA TRP A 321 9.49 -14.76 -0.44
C TRP A 321 9.38 -16.04 -1.28
N THR A 322 8.73 -17.08 -0.77
CA THR A 322 8.50 -18.31 -1.55
C THR A 322 7.73 -18.02 -2.83
N PHE A 323 6.69 -17.20 -2.75
CA PHE A 323 5.89 -16.82 -3.90
C PHE A 323 6.69 -15.98 -4.91
N LEU A 324 7.42 -14.97 -4.44
CA LEU A 324 8.23 -14.11 -5.31
C LEU A 324 9.40 -14.88 -5.93
N ASP A 325 10.13 -15.67 -5.15
CA ASP A 325 11.26 -16.46 -5.64
C ASP A 325 10.81 -17.50 -6.68
N TRP A 326 9.66 -18.13 -6.48
CA TRP A 326 9.08 -19.08 -7.46
C TRP A 326 8.73 -18.41 -8.79
N ASN A 327 8.18 -17.21 -8.75
CA ASN A 327 7.68 -16.54 -9.96
C ASN A 327 8.74 -15.67 -10.66
N LEU A 328 9.74 -15.17 -9.93
CA LEU A 328 10.73 -14.21 -10.43
C LEU A 328 12.15 -14.78 -10.50
N ASP A 329 12.40 -15.93 -9.87
CA ASP A 329 13.66 -16.65 -9.92
C ASP A 329 14.91 -15.78 -9.70
N PRO A 330 15.14 -15.25 -8.47
CA PRO A 330 16.25 -14.33 -8.18
C PRO A 330 17.63 -15.00 -8.27
N PHE A 331 17.68 -16.32 -8.28
CA PHE A 331 18.90 -17.14 -8.34
C PHE A 331 19.15 -17.76 -9.72
N HIS A 332 18.68 -17.13 -10.77
CA HIS A 332 18.76 -17.65 -12.14
C HIS A 332 20.20 -17.66 -12.72
N ASP A 333 21.22 -17.81 -11.92
CA ASP A 333 22.55 -18.18 -12.39
C ASP A 333 22.59 -19.70 -12.55
N ALA A 334 22.84 -20.19 -13.76
CA ALA A 334 22.91 -21.61 -14.06
C ALA A 334 23.95 -22.36 -13.19
N ALA A 335 24.93 -21.64 -12.65
CA ALA A 335 25.93 -22.16 -11.72
C ALA A 335 25.46 -22.25 -10.26
N THR A 336 24.39 -21.55 -9.89
CA THR A 336 23.88 -21.43 -8.51
C THR A 336 22.42 -21.85 -8.34
N ALA A 337 21.75 -22.25 -9.41
CA ALA A 337 20.37 -22.74 -9.36
C ALA A 337 20.28 -23.95 -8.43
N VAL A 338 19.84 -23.75 -7.21
CA VAL A 338 19.38 -24.84 -6.34
C VAL A 338 18.15 -25.41 -7.05
N GLN A 339 18.26 -26.59 -7.61
CA GLN A 339 17.10 -27.27 -8.19
C GLN A 339 16.01 -27.33 -7.11
N PRO A 340 14.75 -26.93 -7.43
CA PRO A 340 13.66 -27.10 -6.48
C PRO A 340 13.65 -28.56 -6.05
N SER A 341 13.66 -28.83 -4.77
CA SER A 341 13.67 -30.20 -4.27
C SER A 341 12.46 -30.90 -4.88
N ALA A 342 12.67 -32.12 -5.39
CA ALA A 342 11.64 -32.93 -6.07
C ALA A 342 10.36 -33.15 -5.23
N THR A 343 10.37 -32.80 -3.96
CA THR A 343 9.26 -32.88 -3.01
C THR A 343 8.13 -31.89 -3.28
N LEU A 344 8.33 -30.83 -4.07
CA LEU A 344 7.28 -29.85 -4.40
C LEU A 344 6.53 -30.15 -5.71
N GLN A 345 6.97 -31.14 -6.49
CA GLN A 345 6.33 -31.51 -7.76
C GLN A 345 5.10 -32.43 -7.64
N THR A 346 4.72 -32.86 -6.43
CA THR A 346 3.65 -33.86 -6.24
C THR A 346 2.44 -33.35 -5.44
N ARG A 347 2.04 -32.09 -5.57
CA ARG A 347 0.69 -31.68 -5.17
C ARG A 347 -0.25 -31.67 -6.36
N THR A 348 -0.66 -32.87 -6.78
CA THR A 348 -1.91 -33.05 -7.53
C THR A 348 -3.07 -32.66 -6.61
N PRO A 349 -4.05 -31.85 -7.05
CA PRO A 349 -5.24 -31.58 -6.27
C PRO A 349 -5.98 -32.89 -6.08
N GLN A 350 -6.09 -33.40 -4.88
CA GLN A 350 -7.11 -34.38 -4.57
C GLN A 350 -8.48 -33.70 -4.63
N ARG A 351 -9.38 -34.32 -5.38
CA ARG A 351 -10.77 -33.95 -5.64
C ARG A 351 -11.61 -33.80 -4.37
#